data_7f629d350017bfe878ddf9983169ef85
#
_entry.id   7f629d350017bfe878ddf9983169ef85
#
_cell.length_a   1.000
_cell.length_b   1.000
_cell.length_c   1.000
_cell.angle_alpha   90.00
_cell.angle_beta   90.00
_cell.angle_gamma   90.00
#
_symmetry.space_group_name_H-M   'P 1'
#
loop_
_entity.id
_entity.type
_entity.pdbx_description
1 polymer ?
#
loop_
_entity_poly.entity_id
_entity_poly.type
_entity_poly.pdbx_seq_one_letter_code
_entity_poly.pdbx_strand_id
1 'polypeptide(L)'
;LLLFSIKKGERLGTLQSWQHDGGEKSFGSQIEAIVPSGNRLYVAERQSRIHVFRLPELSYLTCIGNGQWSGPVFQAQAMTVKDGLIFARDKNGMVSIYKEEDATPENYQKVNRYRRASGNGSPGNNGFASHSMQPDAEGHLLLTDYEGKKIRVLDPALVNDDMANDASIDLDDLSLSPGFKPKTLALCGDRWYATGDNDAINIYERQSDEWSKKIKTVKGYAFSQPARIYAQNDSVLWVSDTHSSKRTLVKMLVHKGEIRE
;
A
#
# COMPACT_ATOMS: atom_id res chain seq x y z
N LEU A 1 4.16 -14.83 -7.01
CA LEU A 1 4.14 -14.51 -5.59
C LEU A 1 4.88 -15.59 -4.81
N LEU A 2 5.88 -15.22 -4.03
CA LEU A 2 6.63 -16.14 -3.17
C LEU A 2 6.10 -16.03 -1.73
N LEU A 3 5.91 -17.19 -1.09
CA LEU A 3 5.45 -17.28 0.29
C LEU A 3 6.59 -17.78 1.17
N PHE A 4 6.80 -17.11 2.30
CA PHE A 4 7.81 -17.46 3.28
C PHE A 4 7.23 -17.55 4.68
N SER A 5 7.77 -18.46 5.49
CA SER A 5 7.53 -18.49 6.92
C SER A 5 8.39 -17.43 7.61
N ILE A 6 7.74 -16.43 8.25
CA ILE A 6 8.47 -15.42 9.03
C ILE A 6 9.24 -16.05 10.20
N LYS A 7 8.68 -17.11 10.82
CA LYS A 7 9.33 -17.79 11.97
C LYS A 7 10.59 -18.56 11.59
N LYS A 8 10.57 -19.21 10.41
CA LYS A 8 11.65 -20.11 9.99
C LYS A 8 12.54 -19.52 8.89
N GLY A 9 12.10 -18.46 8.21
CA GLY A 9 12.77 -17.92 7.01
C GLY A 9 12.68 -18.83 5.79
N GLU A 10 11.90 -19.91 5.87
CA GLU A 10 11.79 -20.92 4.82
C GLU A 10 10.75 -20.52 3.78
N ARG A 11 11.02 -20.85 2.51
CA ARG A 11 10.04 -20.72 1.45
C ARG A 11 8.95 -21.77 1.62
N LEU A 12 7.71 -21.34 1.78
CA LEU A 12 6.54 -22.20 1.92
C LEU A 12 5.96 -22.62 0.56
N GLY A 13 6.07 -21.74 -0.44
CA GLY A 13 5.49 -22.03 -1.74
C GLY A 13 5.58 -20.86 -2.71
N THR A 14 4.96 -21.07 -3.86
CA THR A 14 4.81 -20.06 -4.91
C THR A 14 3.39 -20.09 -5.44
N LEU A 15 2.74 -18.92 -5.48
CA LEU A 15 1.50 -18.73 -6.22
C LEU A 15 1.85 -18.13 -7.58
N GLN A 16 1.79 -18.93 -8.64
CA GLN A 16 2.02 -18.49 -10.02
C GLN A 16 0.74 -18.52 -10.83
N SER A 17 -0.08 -19.54 -10.59
CA SER A 17 -1.34 -19.75 -11.27
C SER A 17 -2.40 -20.30 -10.31
N TRP A 18 -3.65 -20.27 -10.72
CA TRP A 18 -4.80 -20.80 -10.00
C TRP A 18 -5.85 -21.31 -10.98
N GLN A 19 -6.75 -22.17 -10.52
CA GLN A 19 -7.89 -22.63 -11.31
C GLN A 19 -9.08 -21.69 -11.17
N HIS A 20 -9.70 -21.30 -12.28
CA HIS A 20 -10.91 -20.52 -12.31
C HIS A 20 -11.67 -20.74 -13.63
N ASP A 21 -12.99 -20.95 -13.54
CA ASP A 21 -13.89 -21.21 -14.69
C ASP A 21 -13.40 -22.33 -15.62
N GLY A 22 -12.94 -23.44 -15.04
CA GLY A 22 -12.48 -24.60 -15.78
C GLY A 22 -11.15 -24.44 -16.51
N GLY A 23 -10.42 -23.34 -16.26
CA GLY A 23 -9.12 -23.07 -16.85
C GLY A 23 -8.08 -22.55 -15.87
N GLU A 24 -6.82 -22.78 -16.20
CA GLU A 24 -5.70 -22.20 -15.44
C GLU A 24 -5.58 -20.72 -15.77
N LYS A 25 -5.47 -19.91 -14.72
CA LYS A 25 -5.20 -18.46 -14.76
C LYS A 25 -3.88 -18.17 -14.09
N SER A 26 -3.24 -17.07 -14.47
CA SER A 26 -2.00 -16.60 -13.88
C SER A 26 -2.00 -15.06 -13.79
N PHE A 27 -1.04 -14.51 -13.05
CA PHE A 27 -0.80 -13.08 -13.09
C PHE A 27 -0.33 -12.68 -14.49
N GLY A 28 -1.06 -11.78 -15.13
CA GLY A 28 -0.79 -11.34 -16.52
C GLY A 28 0.26 -10.23 -16.59
N SER A 29 0.61 -9.63 -15.46
CA SER A 29 1.57 -8.52 -15.41
C SER A 29 2.26 -8.41 -14.05
N GLN A 30 3.03 -7.34 -13.89
CA GLN A 30 3.74 -7.05 -12.64
C GLN A 30 2.76 -6.84 -11.47
N ILE A 31 3.05 -7.48 -10.34
CA ILE A 31 2.35 -7.26 -9.07
C ILE A 31 2.87 -5.96 -8.47
N GLU A 32 1.96 -5.05 -8.18
CA GLU A 32 2.25 -3.72 -7.63
C GLU A 32 1.99 -3.62 -6.12
N ALA A 33 0.91 -4.27 -5.64
CA ALA A 33 0.58 -4.26 -4.22
C ALA A 33 -0.01 -5.60 -3.78
N ILE A 34 0.24 -5.95 -2.51
CA ILE A 34 -0.27 -7.15 -1.85
C ILE A 34 -0.75 -6.73 -0.47
N VAL A 35 -2.02 -6.99 -0.14
CA VAL A 35 -2.62 -6.61 1.14
C VAL A 35 -3.44 -7.76 1.71
N PRO A 36 -3.08 -8.28 2.89
CA PRO A 36 -3.96 -9.18 3.64
C PRO A 36 -5.02 -8.37 4.40
N SER A 37 -6.24 -8.86 4.43
CA SER A 37 -7.34 -8.35 5.26
C SER A 37 -8.23 -9.50 5.71
N GLY A 38 -8.34 -9.72 7.01
CA GLY A 38 -9.09 -10.84 7.56
C GLY A 38 -8.62 -12.18 6.98
N ASN A 39 -9.53 -12.91 6.35
CA ASN A 39 -9.27 -14.18 5.67
C ASN A 39 -9.05 -14.01 4.15
N ARG A 40 -8.75 -12.80 3.68
CA ARG A 40 -8.53 -12.50 2.25
C ARG A 40 -7.14 -11.95 2.00
N LEU A 41 -6.62 -12.21 0.79
CA LEU A 41 -5.42 -11.62 0.24
C LEU A 41 -5.79 -10.90 -1.06
N TYR A 42 -5.53 -9.62 -1.11
CA TYR A 42 -5.72 -8.79 -2.30
C TYR A 42 -4.38 -8.59 -3.00
N VAL A 43 -4.35 -8.84 -4.31
CA VAL A 43 -3.14 -8.73 -5.14
C VAL A 43 -3.44 -7.84 -6.33
N ALA A 44 -2.88 -6.63 -6.35
CA ALA A 44 -3.05 -5.69 -7.43
C ALA A 44 -2.00 -5.90 -8.53
N GLU A 45 -2.46 -6.00 -9.77
CA GLU A 45 -1.64 -6.07 -10.96
C GLU A 45 -1.60 -4.72 -11.70
N ARG A 46 -0.49 -4.45 -12.38
CA ARG A 46 -0.34 -3.28 -13.26
C ARG A 46 -1.40 -3.23 -14.37
N GLN A 47 -1.89 -4.37 -14.84
CA GLN A 47 -2.94 -4.44 -15.87
C GLN A 47 -4.36 -4.23 -15.34
N SER A 48 -4.53 -3.37 -14.34
CA SER A 48 -5.86 -2.93 -13.91
C SER A 48 -6.75 -4.05 -13.38
N ARG A 49 -6.17 -4.91 -12.52
CA ARG A 49 -6.87 -5.98 -11.81
C ARG A 49 -6.46 -6.01 -10.35
N ILE A 50 -7.42 -6.36 -9.49
CA ILE A 50 -7.17 -6.76 -8.10
C ILE A 50 -7.70 -8.17 -7.93
N HIS A 51 -6.81 -9.14 -7.81
CA HIS A 51 -7.16 -10.52 -7.54
C HIS A 51 -7.42 -10.71 -6.06
N VAL A 52 -8.42 -11.50 -5.72
CA VAL A 52 -8.80 -11.80 -4.35
C VAL A 52 -8.68 -13.30 -4.10
N PHE A 53 -7.90 -13.66 -3.10
CA PHE A 53 -7.69 -15.05 -2.67
C PHE A 53 -8.16 -15.20 -1.22
N ARG A 54 -8.62 -16.41 -0.87
CA ARG A 54 -8.91 -16.79 0.52
C ARG A 54 -7.64 -17.25 1.22
N LEU A 55 -7.44 -16.80 2.43
CA LEU A 55 -6.37 -17.24 3.31
C LEU A 55 -6.90 -18.31 4.30
N PRO A 56 -6.04 -19.24 4.76
CA PRO A 56 -4.63 -19.41 4.42
C PRO A 56 -4.36 -20.22 3.13
N GLU A 57 -5.37 -20.85 2.53
CA GLU A 57 -5.25 -21.83 1.44
C GLU A 57 -4.81 -21.22 0.11
N LEU A 58 -4.89 -19.89 -0.03
CA LEU A 58 -4.67 -19.15 -1.28
C LEU A 58 -5.61 -19.61 -2.41
N SER A 59 -6.82 -20.07 -2.05
CA SER A 59 -7.83 -20.38 -3.04
C SER A 59 -8.39 -19.10 -3.66
N TYR A 60 -8.48 -19.08 -4.98
CA TYR A 60 -8.99 -17.94 -5.73
C TYR A 60 -10.47 -17.70 -5.46
N LEU A 61 -10.86 -16.45 -5.22
CA LEU A 61 -12.24 -16.05 -5.00
C LEU A 61 -12.79 -15.29 -6.19
N THR A 62 -12.16 -14.16 -6.54
CA THR A 62 -12.69 -13.26 -7.56
C THR A 62 -11.63 -12.30 -8.08
N CYS A 63 -12.01 -11.45 -9.03
CA CYS A 63 -11.19 -10.37 -9.55
C CYS A 63 -12.01 -9.08 -9.67
N ILE A 64 -11.49 -7.99 -9.13
CA ILE A 64 -12.02 -6.64 -9.35
C ILE A 64 -11.29 -6.07 -10.58
N GLY A 65 -12.06 -5.60 -11.56
CA GLY A 65 -11.51 -5.08 -12.82
C GLY A 65 -11.23 -6.16 -13.86
N ASN A 66 -11.19 -5.75 -15.13
CA ASN A 66 -11.12 -6.63 -16.29
C ASN A 66 -9.79 -6.56 -17.06
N GLY A 67 -8.82 -5.83 -16.54
CA GLY A 67 -7.54 -5.62 -17.21
C GLY A 67 -7.55 -4.55 -18.30
N GLN A 68 -8.63 -3.82 -18.45
CA GLN A 68 -8.73 -2.72 -19.41
C GLN A 68 -8.38 -1.38 -18.76
N TRP A 69 -7.74 -0.49 -19.51
CA TRP A 69 -7.31 0.83 -19.05
C TRP A 69 -8.48 1.76 -18.68
N SER A 70 -9.65 1.50 -19.24
CA SER A 70 -10.90 2.23 -18.95
C SER A 70 -11.79 1.52 -17.92
N GLY A 71 -11.30 0.43 -17.32
CA GLY A 71 -12.06 -0.35 -16.35
C GLY A 71 -12.17 0.32 -14.97
N PRO A 72 -12.91 -0.30 -14.05
CA PRO A 72 -13.09 0.22 -12.69
C PRO A 72 -11.80 0.31 -11.88
N VAL A 73 -10.78 -0.50 -12.22
CA VAL A 73 -9.43 -0.47 -11.64
C VAL A 73 -8.49 0.07 -12.70
N PHE A 74 -7.71 1.10 -12.35
CA PHE A 74 -6.70 1.66 -13.24
C PHE A 74 -5.32 1.62 -12.60
N GLN A 75 -4.46 0.69 -13.03
CA GLN A 75 -3.04 0.58 -12.61
C GLN A 75 -2.79 0.88 -11.12
N ALA A 76 -3.43 0.12 -10.24
CA ALA A 76 -3.27 0.29 -8.80
C ALA A 76 -1.81 0.06 -8.37
N GLN A 77 -1.14 1.09 -7.87
CA GLN A 77 0.26 1.06 -7.43
C GLN A 77 0.42 0.89 -5.92
N ALA A 78 -0.58 1.36 -5.17
CA ALA A 78 -0.66 1.16 -3.74
C ALA A 78 -2.09 0.79 -3.37
N MET A 79 -2.24 -0.03 -2.35
CA MET A 79 -3.54 -0.52 -1.91
C MET A 79 -3.52 -0.76 -0.40
N THR A 80 -4.66 -0.55 0.24
CA THR A 80 -4.93 -1.00 1.59
C THR A 80 -6.40 -1.39 1.72
N VAL A 81 -6.72 -2.13 2.78
CA VAL A 81 -8.10 -2.48 3.12
C VAL A 81 -8.33 -2.06 4.57
N LYS A 82 -9.42 -1.35 4.80
CA LYS A 82 -9.81 -0.85 6.11
C LYS A 82 -11.32 -0.72 6.20
N ASP A 83 -11.89 -1.21 7.31
CA ASP A 83 -13.31 -1.06 7.66
C ASP A 83 -14.28 -1.50 6.52
N GLY A 84 -13.96 -2.61 5.85
CA GLY A 84 -14.76 -3.14 4.75
C GLY A 84 -14.61 -2.40 3.41
N LEU A 85 -13.68 -1.45 3.33
CA LEU A 85 -13.38 -0.71 2.11
C LEU A 85 -11.98 -1.05 1.58
N ILE A 86 -11.90 -1.25 0.27
CA ILE A 86 -10.64 -1.44 -0.47
C ILE A 86 -10.28 -0.12 -1.10
N PHE A 87 -9.13 0.42 -0.73
CA PHE A 87 -8.56 1.65 -1.27
C PHE A 87 -7.43 1.29 -2.23
N ALA A 88 -7.55 1.65 -3.49
CA ALA A 88 -6.55 1.39 -4.51
C ALA A 88 -6.15 2.69 -5.21
N ARG A 89 -4.88 3.09 -5.05
CA ARG A 89 -4.35 4.30 -5.65
C ARG A 89 -3.72 3.99 -7.01
N ASP A 90 -4.10 4.72 -8.02
CA ASP A 90 -3.56 4.62 -9.37
C ASP A 90 -2.28 5.45 -9.57
N LYS A 91 -1.65 5.29 -10.74
CA LYS A 91 -0.43 6.03 -11.11
C LYS A 91 -0.64 7.55 -11.20
N ASN A 92 -1.89 8.01 -11.35
CA ASN A 92 -2.21 9.44 -11.45
C ASN A 92 -2.51 10.07 -10.08
N GLY A 93 -2.38 9.29 -9.00
CA GLY A 93 -2.63 9.77 -7.64
C GLY A 93 -4.09 9.71 -7.21
N MET A 94 -4.98 9.21 -8.05
CA MET A 94 -6.38 9.02 -7.69
C MET A 94 -6.53 7.75 -6.86
N VAL A 95 -7.31 7.82 -5.79
CA VAL A 95 -7.69 6.66 -4.98
C VAL A 95 -9.09 6.22 -5.38
N SER A 96 -9.20 5.03 -5.93
CA SER A 96 -10.48 4.36 -6.16
C SER A 96 -10.86 3.53 -4.95
N ILE A 97 -12.12 3.63 -4.53
CA ILE A 97 -12.64 2.99 -3.32
C ILE A 97 -13.70 1.98 -3.74
N TYR A 98 -13.59 0.75 -3.22
CA TYR A 98 -14.51 -0.35 -3.49
C TYR A 98 -15.01 -0.92 -2.17
N LYS A 99 -16.24 -1.46 -2.14
CA LYS A 99 -16.74 -2.21 -0.99
C LYS A 99 -16.16 -3.63 -1.01
N GLU A 100 -15.64 -4.07 0.13
CA GLU A 100 -15.08 -5.43 0.28
C GLU A 100 -16.15 -6.50 0.13
N GLU A 101 -17.40 -6.21 0.54
CA GLU A 101 -18.56 -7.09 0.40
C GLU A 101 -18.93 -7.40 -1.04
N ASP A 102 -18.68 -6.46 -1.98
CA ASP A 102 -18.95 -6.64 -3.40
C ASP A 102 -17.92 -7.57 -4.09
N ALA A 103 -16.78 -7.83 -3.47
CA ALA A 103 -15.74 -8.69 -4.02
C ALA A 103 -16.06 -10.17 -3.77
N THR A 104 -17.07 -10.68 -4.47
CA THR A 104 -17.55 -12.05 -4.40
C THR A 104 -17.37 -12.79 -5.74
N PRO A 105 -17.40 -14.15 -5.77
CA PRO A 105 -17.32 -14.91 -7.01
C PRO A 105 -18.42 -14.53 -8.03
N GLU A 106 -19.62 -14.17 -7.56
CA GLU A 106 -20.76 -13.78 -8.40
C GLU A 106 -20.50 -12.44 -9.11
N ASN A 107 -19.69 -11.59 -8.49
CA ASN A 107 -19.30 -10.28 -9.02
C ASN A 107 -17.94 -10.29 -9.74
N TYR A 108 -17.50 -11.45 -10.23
CA TYR A 108 -16.22 -11.56 -10.95
C TYR A 108 -16.12 -10.53 -12.09
N GLN A 109 -15.08 -9.68 -12.01
CA GLN A 109 -14.82 -8.58 -12.95
C GLN A 109 -15.94 -7.52 -13.08
N LYS A 110 -16.96 -7.55 -12.21
CA LYS A 110 -18.11 -6.65 -12.26
C LYS A 110 -18.15 -5.64 -11.12
N VAL A 111 -17.25 -5.75 -10.15
CA VAL A 111 -17.21 -4.83 -9.00
C VAL A 111 -16.93 -3.42 -9.51
N ASN A 112 -17.87 -2.53 -9.29
CA ASN A 112 -17.74 -1.12 -9.66
C ASN A 112 -17.04 -0.34 -8.57
N ARG A 113 -16.42 0.78 -8.96
CA ARG A 113 -15.88 1.75 -8.02
C ARG A 113 -17.03 2.36 -7.21
N TYR A 114 -16.91 2.31 -5.88
CA TYR A 114 -17.89 2.88 -4.96
C TYR A 114 -17.70 4.39 -4.83
N ARG A 115 -16.46 4.82 -4.60
CA ARG A 115 -16.06 6.22 -4.43
C ARG A 115 -14.67 6.46 -4.99
N ARG A 116 -14.26 7.72 -5.05
CA ARG A 116 -12.89 8.10 -5.36
C ARG A 116 -12.44 9.28 -4.50
N ALA A 117 -11.14 9.35 -4.24
CA ALA A 117 -10.53 10.48 -3.58
C ALA A 117 -9.37 11.02 -4.44
N SER A 118 -9.22 12.33 -4.49
CA SER A 118 -8.16 12.99 -5.24
C SER A 118 -7.60 14.17 -4.46
N GLY A 119 -6.30 14.40 -4.55
CA GLY A 119 -5.70 15.62 -4.00
C GLY A 119 -6.05 16.84 -4.87
N ASN A 120 -6.12 18.02 -4.25
CA ASN A 120 -6.22 19.30 -4.93
C ASN A 120 -5.00 19.53 -5.82
N GLY A 121 -5.11 19.20 -7.07
CA GLY A 121 -4.08 19.37 -8.08
C GLY A 121 -4.50 18.60 -9.32
N SER A 122 -4.64 19.30 -10.42
CA SER A 122 -5.00 18.71 -11.71
C SER A 122 -4.24 17.40 -11.91
N PRO A 123 -4.85 16.37 -12.50
CA PRO A 123 -4.12 15.19 -12.94
C PRO A 123 -3.16 15.62 -14.06
N GLY A 124 -2.07 16.26 -13.67
CA GLY A 124 -0.95 16.50 -14.56
C GLY A 124 -0.28 15.18 -14.86
N ASN A 125 0.19 15.01 -16.07
CA ASN A 125 0.87 13.83 -16.62
C ASN A 125 2.14 13.37 -15.86
N ASN A 126 2.41 13.90 -14.69
CA ASN A 126 3.53 13.54 -13.81
C ASN A 126 3.00 12.67 -12.69
N GLY A 127 2.79 11.40 -13.01
CA GLY A 127 2.28 10.41 -12.08
C GLY A 127 3.13 10.34 -10.81
N PHE A 128 2.49 10.48 -9.66
CA PHE A 128 3.14 10.21 -8.38
C PHE A 128 3.66 8.78 -8.37
N ALA A 129 4.94 8.61 -8.19
CA ALA A 129 5.47 7.34 -7.75
C ALA A 129 5.14 7.18 -6.24
N SER A 130 3.91 6.84 -5.90
CA SER A 130 3.59 6.42 -4.54
C SER A 130 3.56 4.91 -4.46
N HIS A 131 4.24 4.39 -3.49
CA HIS A 131 4.38 2.97 -3.29
C HIS A 131 3.79 2.52 -1.95
N SER A 132 3.10 3.41 -1.22
CA SER A 132 2.60 3.07 0.11
C SER A 132 1.31 3.82 0.44
N MET A 133 0.38 3.07 0.97
CA MET A 133 -0.83 3.55 1.63
C MET A 133 -0.95 2.80 2.95
N GLN A 134 -1.00 3.51 4.07
CA GLN A 134 -1.00 2.93 5.40
C GLN A 134 -2.01 3.65 6.30
N PRO A 135 -2.77 2.93 7.14
CA PRO A 135 -3.59 3.57 8.16
C PRO A 135 -2.72 4.14 9.28
N ASP A 136 -3.15 5.26 9.85
CA ASP A 136 -2.60 5.78 11.10
C ASP A 136 -3.36 5.25 12.33
N ALA A 137 -2.98 5.70 13.53
CA ALA A 137 -3.60 5.27 14.77
C ALA A 137 -5.05 5.78 14.92
N GLU A 138 -5.39 6.91 14.31
CA GLU A 138 -6.73 7.50 14.29
C GLU A 138 -7.61 6.91 13.19
N GLY A 139 -7.00 6.15 12.29
CA GLY A 139 -7.71 5.51 11.20
C GLY A 139 -7.68 6.24 9.88
N HIS A 140 -7.01 7.40 9.79
CA HIS A 140 -6.78 8.04 8.50
C HIS A 140 -5.86 7.19 7.63
N LEU A 141 -5.97 7.33 6.32
CA LEU A 141 -5.07 6.69 5.37
C LEU A 141 -4.01 7.69 4.91
N LEU A 142 -2.76 7.35 5.14
CA LEU A 142 -1.62 8.14 4.72
C LEU A 142 -1.04 7.57 3.43
N LEU A 143 -0.97 8.41 2.39
CA LEU A 143 -0.44 8.07 1.08
C LEU A 143 0.85 8.85 0.83
N THR A 144 1.91 8.17 0.46
CA THR A 144 3.14 8.86 0.05
C THR A 144 2.93 9.58 -1.28
N ASP A 145 3.33 10.83 -1.37
CA ASP A 145 3.40 11.61 -2.60
C ASP A 145 4.88 11.96 -2.88
N TYR A 146 5.52 11.10 -3.65
CA TYR A 146 6.95 11.20 -3.94
C TYR A 146 7.32 12.49 -4.67
N GLU A 147 6.58 12.85 -5.73
CA GLU A 147 6.86 14.06 -6.51
C GLU A 147 6.43 15.33 -5.78
N GLY A 148 5.32 15.28 -5.07
CA GLY A 148 4.86 16.39 -4.22
C GLY A 148 5.67 16.56 -2.94
N LYS A 149 6.55 15.61 -2.59
CA LYS A 149 7.39 15.61 -1.37
C LYS A 149 6.57 15.74 -0.09
N LYS A 150 5.42 15.08 -0.04
CA LYS A 150 4.46 15.17 1.07
C LYS A 150 3.74 13.85 1.29
N ILE A 151 2.94 13.82 2.33
CA ILE A 151 1.97 12.77 2.58
C ILE A 151 0.59 13.34 2.28
N ARG A 152 -0.22 12.59 1.55
CA ARG A 152 -1.65 12.85 1.38
C ARG A 152 -2.41 12.10 2.47
N VAL A 153 -3.45 12.71 2.99
CA VAL A 153 -4.28 12.14 4.04
C VAL A 153 -5.71 11.99 3.53
N LEU A 154 -6.25 10.80 3.68
CA LEU A 154 -7.65 10.52 3.46
C LEU A 154 -8.28 10.11 4.79
N ASP A 155 -9.32 10.82 5.20
CA ASP A 155 -10.19 10.37 6.29
C ASP A 155 -11.25 9.41 5.74
N PRO A 156 -11.20 8.10 6.08
CA PRO A 156 -12.19 7.14 5.62
C PRO A 156 -13.60 7.43 6.13
N ALA A 157 -13.76 8.18 7.23
CA ALA A 157 -15.05 8.56 7.77
C ALA A 157 -15.84 9.50 6.81
N LEU A 158 -15.14 10.15 5.88
CA LEU A 158 -15.78 10.92 4.82
C LEU A 158 -16.39 10.05 3.72
N VAL A 159 -16.06 8.75 3.71
CA VAL A 159 -16.60 7.78 2.73
C VAL A 159 -17.88 7.18 3.29
N ASN A 160 -19.03 7.70 2.90
CA ASN A 160 -20.33 7.25 3.40
C ASN A 160 -21.34 7.01 2.27
N ASP A 161 -22.47 6.37 2.58
CA ASP A 161 -23.51 6.02 1.62
C ASP A 161 -24.37 7.22 1.19
N ASP A 162 -24.33 8.34 1.92
CA ASP A 162 -25.10 9.56 1.58
C ASP A 162 -24.47 10.34 0.42
N MET A 163 -23.21 10.02 0.08
CA MET A 163 -22.52 10.64 -1.06
C MET A 163 -23.12 10.13 -2.38
N ALA A 164 -23.19 11.00 -3.37
CA ALA A 164 -23.52 10.58 -4.75
C ALA A 164 -22.51 9.53 -5.25
N ASN A 165 -22.98 8.60 -6.08
CA ASN A 165 -22.11 7.62 -6.70
C ASN A 165 -20.98 8.33 -7.46
N ASP A 166 -19.75 7.82 -7.29
CA ASP A 166 -18.54 8.39 -7.88
C ASP A 166 -18.19 9.83 -7.41
N ALA A 167 -18.74 10.27 -6.27
CA ALA A 167 -18.35 11.54 -5.66
C ALA A 167 -16.85 11.54 -5.33
N SER A 168 -16.20 12.69 -5.54
CA SER A 168 -14.79 12.88 -5.21
C SER A 168 -14.64 13.39 -3.78
N ILE A 169 -13.68 12.81 -3.05
CA ILE A 169 -13.27 13.26 -1.73
C ILE A 169 -11.89 13.92 -1.89
N ASP A 170 -11.76 15.14 -1.37
CA ASP A 170 -10.47 15.82 -1.37
C ASP A 170 -9.52 15.21 -0.34
N LEU A 171 -8.24 15.14 -0.69
CA LEU A 171 -7.19 14.69 0.20
C LEU A 171 -6.50 15.89 0.84
N ASP A 172 -6.35 15.84 2.15
CA ASP A 172 -5.50 16.76 2.88
C ASP A 172 -4.01 16.49 2.64
N ASP A 173 -3.18 17.48 2.97
CA ASP A 173 -1.74 17.40 2.76
C ASP A 173 -0.96 17.55 4.07
N LEU A 174 0.02 16.68 4.26
CA LEU A 174 1.02 16.81 5.32
C LEU A 174 2.40 17.07 4.71
N SER A 175 3.02 18.15 5.12
CA SER A 175 4.38 18.49 4.69
C SER A 175 5.41 17.72 5.49
N LEU A 176 6.39 17.13 4.79
CA LEU A 176 7.55 16.49 5.39
C LEU A 176 8.74 17.45 5.46
N SER A 177 9.85 16.97 6.03
CA SER A 177 11.10 17.73 6.04
C SER A 177 11.46 18.21 4.62
N PRO A 178 11.93 19.45 4.47
CA PRO A 178 12.26 20.02 3.16
C PRO A 178 13.15 19.09 2.32
N GLY A 179 12.73 18.86 1.07
CA GLY A 179 13.49 18.06 0.10
C GLY A 179 13.34 16.55 0.25
N PHE A 180 12.71 16.03 1.30
CA PHE A 180 12.49 14.59 1.42
C PHE A 180 11.36 14.11 0.50
N LYS A 181 11.65 13.08 -0.28
CA LYS A 181 10.72 12.43 -1.19
C LYS A 181 10.33 11.06 -0.61
N PRO A 182 9.15 10.91 0.00
CA PRO A 182 8.75 9.66 0.65
C PRO A 182 8.40 8.59 -0.40
N LYS A 183 8.99 7.40 -0.28
CA LYS A 183 8.62 6.22 -1.08
C LYS A 183 7.61 5.35 -0.35
N THR A 184 7.95 4.91 0.85
CA THR A 184 7.06 4.09 1.66
C THR A 184 7.07 4.50 3.11
N LEU A 185 5.96 4.21 3.79
CA LEU A 185 5.76 4.48 5.20
C LEU A 185 5.39 3.20 5.93
N ALA A 186 5.76 3.11 7.20
CA ALA A 186 5.24 2.12 8.14
C ALA A 186 5.06 2.76 9.52
N LEU A 187 3.93 2.50 10.15
CA LEU A 187 3.69 2.84 11.55
C LEU A 187 4.20 1.68 12.42
N CYS A 188 5.00 2.01 13.42
CA CYS A 188 5.51 1.06 14.41
C CYS A 188 5.49 1.75 15.78
N GLY A 189 4.59 1.33 16.65
CA GLY A 189 4.24 2.08 17.85
C GLY A 189 3.61 3.44 17.50
N ASP A 190 4.08 4.48 18.16
CA ASP A 190 3.67 5.88 18.00
C ASP A 190 4.51 6.65 16.96
N ARG A 191 5.32 5.96 16.17
CA ARG A 191 6.26 6.56 15.23
C ARG A 191 6.08 6.07 13.80
N TRP A 192 6.30 7.00 12.88
CA TRP A 192 6.37 6.72 11.46
C TRP A 192 7.81 6.54 11.00
N TYR A 193 8.02 5.50 10.21
CA TYR A 193 9.29 5.18 9.56
C TYR A 193 9.09 5.33 8.06
N ALA A 194 9.87 6.19 7.43
CA ALA A 194 9.75 6.49 6.01
C ALA A 194 11.04 6.22 5.27
N THR A 195 10.94 5.50 4.15
CA THR A 195 12.02 5.40 3.16
C THR A 195 11.85 6.48 2.09
N GLY A 196 12.95 6.90 1.47
CA GLY A 196 12.96 7.91 0.43
C GLY A 196 14.04 7.64 -0.63
N ASP A 197 14.51 8.66 -1.31
CA ASP A 197 15.57 8.56 -2.34
C ASP A 197 16.96 8.33 -1.78
N ASN A 198 17.14 8.57 -0.50
CA ASN A 198 18.40 8.35 0.18
C ASN A 198 18.44 6.93 0.78
N ASP A 199 19.63 6.49 1.12
CA ASP A 199 19.94 5.23 1.78
C ASP A 199 19.56 5.23 3.29
N ALA A 200 18.58 6.03 3.68
CA ALA A 200 18.24 6.26 5.06
C ALA A 200 16.74 6.01 5.34
N ILE A 201 16.44 5.64 6.58
CA ILE A 201 15.09 5.62 7.11
C ILE A 201 14.92 6.88 7.96
N ASN A 202 13.93 7.70 7.60
CA ASN A 202 13.53 8.84 8.41
C ASN A 202 12.47 8.43 9.41
N ILE A 203 12.64 8.86 10.66
CA ILE A 203 11.72 8.59 11.75
C ILE A 203 10.99 9.89 12.09
N TYR A 204 9.69 9.81 12.15
CA TYR A 204 8.79 10.90 12.50
C TYR A 204 7.98 10.54 13.74
N GLU A 205 7.78 11.48 14.62
CA GLU A 205 6.93 11.37 15.80
C GLU A 205 5.78 12.36 15.68
N ARG A 206 4.57 11.92 16.05
CA ARG A 206 3.43 12.80 16.13
C ARG A 206 3.61 13.75 17.33
N GLN A 207 3.43 15.05 17.09
CA GLN A 207 3.36 16.05 18.14
C GLN A 207 1.98 16.71 18.12
N SER A 208 1.16 16.42 19.11
CA SER A 208 -0.22 16.92 19.23
C SER A 208 -1.03 16.71 17.95
N ASP A 209 -1.48 17.76 17.29
CA ASP A 209 -2.28 17.69 16.06
C ASP A 209 -1.45 17.85 14.77
N GLU A 210 -0.13 18.02 14.89
CA GLU A 210 0.77 18.13 13.73
C GLU A 210 1.62 16.88 13.55
N TRP A 211 1.43 16.25 12.40
CA TRP A 211 2.29 15.19 11.89
C TRP A 211 3.56 15.82 11.35
N SER A 212 4.68 15.78 11.98
CA SER A 212 5.89 16.00 11.20
C SER A 212 7.09 16.61 11.88
N LYS A 213 7.39 16.28 13.10
CA LYS A 213 8.76 16.53 13.48
C LYS A 213 9.59 15.30 13.15
N LYS A 214 10.43 15.40 12.12
CA LYS A 214 11.50 14.45 11.91
C LYS A 214 12.40 14.44 13.15
N ILE A 215 12.36 13.36 13.90
CA ILE A 215 13.16 13.22 15.12
C ILE A 215 14.53 12.60 14.86
N LYS A 216 14.65 11.73 13.84
CA LYS A 216 15.90 11.03 13.56
C LYS A 216 15.98 10.58 12.11
N THR A 217 17.20 10.50 11.60
CA THR A 217 17.53 9.75 10.39
C THR A 217 18.45 8.60 10.79
N VAL A 218 18.04 7.38 10.52
CA VAL A 218 18.88 6.20 10.71
C VAL A 218 19.76 6.07 9.49
N LYS A 219 21.06 6.33 9.69
CA LYS A 219 22.11 6.03 8.72
C LYS A 219 22.96 4.94 9.30
N GLY A 220 23.50 4.06 8.49
CA GLY A 220 24.50 3.12 8.98
C GLY A 220 24.21 1.67 8.72
N TYR A 221 22.97 1.29 8.52
CA TYR A 221 22.73 0.06 7.77
C TYR A 221 22.98 0.40 6.31
N ALA A 222 23.85 -0.36 5.64
CA ALA A 222 24.17 -0.12 4.23
C ALA A 222 22.99 -0.50 3.32
N PHE A 223 21.85 0.20 3.50
CA PHE A 223 20.80 0.20 2.50
C PHE A 223 21.36 0.90 1.27
N SER A 224 21.39 0.19 0.18
CA SER A 224 21.73 0.82 -1.10
C SER A 224 20.50 1.47 -1.73
N GLN A 225 19.34 0.87 -1.60
CA GLN A 225 18.04 1.40 -2.06
C GLN A 225 16.89 0.79 -1.24
N PRO A 226 16.59 1.31 -0.04
CA PRO A 226 15.43 0.85 0.72
C PRO A 226 14.15 1.16 -0.05
N ALA A 227 13.50 0.13 -0.57
CA ALA A 227 12.36 0.28 -1.47
C ALA A 227 11.03 0.20 -0.75
N ARG A 228 10.90 -0.70 0.21
CA ARG A 228 9.67 -0.93 0.97
C ARG A 228 9.99 -1.09 2.44
N ILE A 229 9.10 -0.55 3.28
CA ILE A 229 9.12 -0.76 4.73
C ILE A 229 7.76 -1.26 5.18
N TYR A 230 7.75 -2.21 6.10
CA TYR A 230 6.55 -2.81 6.66
C TYR A 230 6.73 -3.01 8.17
N ALA A 231 5.77 -2.54 8.95
CA ALA A 231 5.72 -2.83 10.39
C ALA A 231 4.95 -4.13 10.62
N GLN A 232 5.62 -5.12 11.21
CA GLN A 232 4.96 -6.36 11.63
C GLN A 232 4.15 -6.16 12.91
N ASN A 233 4.67 -5.33 13.81
CA ASN A 233 4.08 -4.90 15.08
C ASN A 233 4.87 -3.69 15.59
N ASP A 234 4.57 -3.22 16.78
CA ASP A 234 5.19 -2.05 17.41
C ASP A 234 6.70 -2.17 17.71
N SER A 235 7.29 -3.32 17.43
CA SER A 235 8.69 -3.59 17.75
C SER A 235 9.51 -4.17 16.60
N VAL A 236 8.87 -4.47 15.47
CA VAL A 236 9.54 -5.14 14.35
C VAL A 236 9.20 -4.47 13.03
N LEU A 237 10.23 -4.00 12.34
CA LEU A 237 10.15 -3.49 10.98
C LEU A 237 10.86 -4.46 10.03
N TRP A 238 10.30 -4.58 8.83
CA TRP A 238 10.92 -5.26 7.71
C TRP A 238 11.20 -4.24 6.61
N VAL A 239 12.42 -4.23 6.11
CA VAL A 239 12.85 -3.32 5.05
C VAL A 239 13.38 -4.13 3.88
N SER A 240 12.82 -3.96 2.70
CA SER A 240 13.37 -4.53 1.48
C SER A 240 14.39 -3.58 0.87
N ASP A 241 15.57 -4.10 0.57
CA ASP A 241 16.58 -3.41 -0.23
C ASP A 241 16.60 -4.00 -1.64
N THR A 242 16.41 -3.16 -2.63
CA THR A 242 16.27 -3.57 -4.04
C THR A 242 17.48 -3.22 -4.90
N HIS A 243 18.62 -2.90 -4.30
CA HIS A 243 19.84 -2.66 -5.06
C HIS A 243 20.15 -3.85 -5.99
N SER A 244 20.58 -3.53 -7.19
CA SER A 244 20.76 -4.51 -8.28
C SER A 244 21.66 -5.69 -7.95
N SER A 245 22.61 -5.53 -7.03
CA SER A 245 23.55 -6.57 -6.62
C SER A 245 23.17 -7.34 -5.35
N LYS A 246 22.25 -6.79 -4.53
CA LYS A 246 21.85 -7.40 -3.25
C LYS A 246 20.38 -7.13 -2.99
N ARG A 247 19.53 -8.04 -3.41
CA ARG A 247 18.12 -8.03 -3.03
C ARG A 247 17.98 -8.67 -1.66
N THR A 248 17.84 -7.88 -0.61
CA THR A 248 17.75 -8.36 0.76
C THR A 248 16.46 -7.91 1.43
N LEU A 249 15.98 -8.73 2.34
CA LEU A 249 14.93 -8.38 3.28
C LEU A 249 15.56 -8.32 4.68
N VAL A 250 15.55 -7.13 5.27
CA VAL A 250 16.18 -6.87 6.56
C VAL A 250 15.12 -6.78 7.62
N LYS A 251 15.30 -7.56 8.70
CA LYS A 251 14.49 -7.44 9.92
C LYS A 251 15.19 -6.45 10.86
N MET A 252 14.49 -5.43 11.29
CA MET A 252 14.98 -4.43 12.23
C MET A 252 14.14 -4.49 13.50
N LEU A 253 14.80 -4.47 14.64
CA LEU A 253 14.14 -4.39 15.94
C LEU A 253 14.01 -2.93 16.37
N VAL A 254 12.83 -2.57 16.82
CA VAL A 254 12.53 -1.25 17.36
C VAL A 254 12.39 -1.37 18.88
N HIS A 255 13.21 -0.64 19.62
CA HIS A 255 13.11 -0.58 21.06
C HIS A 255 13.03 0.86 21.52
N LYS A 256 11.94 1.23 22.19
CA LYS A 256 11.64 2.63 22.60
C LYS A 256 11.80 3.64 21.44
N GLY A 257 11.33 3.24 20.24
CA GLY A 257 11.42 4.04 19.02
C GLY A 257 12.82 4.13 18.41
N GLU A 258 13.81 3.40 18.90
CA GLU A 258 15.15 3.29 18.30
C GLU A 258 15.30 1.98 17.55
N ILE A 259 15.86 2.06 16.34
CA ILE A 259 16.22 0.87 15.56
C ILE A 259 17.50 0.30 16.15
N ARG A 260 17.46 -1.00 16.45
CA ARG A 260 18.63 -1.81 16.85
C ARG A 260 18.82 -2.92 15.81
N GLU A 261 20.06 -3.18 15.50
CA GLU A 261 20.47 -4.33 14.68
C GLU A 261 20.23 -5.66 15.41
#